data_4c20621ad215176952da273d4bb00f4a
#
_entry.id   4c20621ad215176952da273d4bb00f4a
#
_cell.length_a   1.000
_cell.length_b   1.000
_cell.length_c   1.000
_cell.angle_alpha   90.00
_cell.angle_beta   90.00
_cell.angle_gamma   90.00
#
_symmetry.space_group_name_H-M   'P 1'
#
loop_
_entity.id
_entity.type
_entity.pdbx_description
1 polymer ?
#
loop_
_entity_poly.entity_id
_entity_poly.type
_entity_poly.pdbx_seq_one_letter_code
_entity_poly.pdbx_strand_id
1 'polypeptide(L)'
;KTSGDTNLELSQWKSFSATGFLPNPAGLEFFFRAITPHGRPRRFDARFLICNSDEISGNLDDFSHASTELSHLQWIDLDLINQLELPFITEIVLAEVASREERGRHPEGIPFFDYSKENSQISFIKA
;
A
#
# COMPACT_ATOMS: atom_id res chain seq x y z
N LYS A 1 12.65 -14.79 11.56
CA LYS A 1 13.22 -15.99 10.94
C LYS A 1 12.08 -16.85 10.43
N THR A 2 11.57 -16.51 9.29
CA THR A 2 10.68 -17.39 8.56
C THR A 2 11.53 -18.55 8.08
N SER A 3 11.38 -19.70 8.71
CA SER A 3 11.73 -20.95 8.10
C SER A 3 10.81 -21.07 6.89
N GLY A 4 11.15 -20.35 5.83
CA GLY A 4 10.35 -20.33 4.64
C GLY A 4 10.48 -21.66 3.98
N ASP A 5 9.38 -22.31 3.80
CA ASP A 5 9.25 -23.20 2.69
C ASP A 5 9.53 -22.37 1.45
N THR A 6 10.67 -22.59 0.90
CA THR A 6 11.28 -21.96 -0.23
C THR A 6 10.64 -22.41 -1.55
N ASN A 7 9.33 -22.43 -1.59
CA ASN A 7 8.56 -22.57 -2.83
C ASN A 7 8.09 -21.23 -3.37
N LEU A 8 8.71 -20.15 -2.92
CA LEU A 8 8.70 -18.92 -3.69
C LEU A 8 9.41 -19.23 -5.00
N GLU A 9 8.70 -19.16 -6.12
CA GLU A 9 9.35 -19.23 -7.41
C GLU A 9 10.45 -18.17 -7.44
N LEU A 10 11.66 -18.62 -7.25
CA LEU A 10 12.85 -17.81 -7.04
C LEU A 10 13.06 -16.76 -8.13
N SER A 11 12.50 -16.99 -9.33
CA SER A 11 12.63 -16.08 -10.45
C SER A 11 11.94 -14.72 -10.21
N GLN A 12 10.77 -14.71 -9.58
CA GLN A 12 10.01 -13.47 -9.32
C GLN A 12 10.58 -12.66 -8.16
N TRP A 13 11.22 -13.34 -7.20
CA TRP A 13 11.76 -12.71 -6.00
C TRP A 13 13.27 -12.54 -6.03
N LYS A 14 13.90 -12.84 -7.14
CA LYS A 14 15.36 -12.83 -7.28
C LYS A 14 15.98 -11.48 -6.93
N SER A 15 15.41 -10.40 -7.43
CA SER A 15 15.90 -9.04 -7.15
C SER A 15 15.75 -8.67 -5.67
N PHE A 16 14.66 -9.09 -5.04
CA PHE A 16 14.44 -8.86 -3.63
C PHE A 16 15.40 -9.69 -2.78
N SER A 17 15.56 -10.97 -3.08
CA SER A 17 16.44 -11.89 -2.35
C SER A 17 17.91 -11.48 -2.46
N ALA A 18 18.29 -10.84 -3.56
CA ALA A 18 19.65 -10.34 -3.77
C ALA A 18 20.05 -9.24 -2.75
N THR A 19 19.06 -8.59 -2.12
CA THR A 19 19.32 -7.59 -1.07
C THR A 19 19.72 -8.22 0.27
N GLY A 20 19.61 -9.53 0.43
CA GLY A 20 19.83 -10.24 1.69
C GLY A 20 18.59 -10.35 2.57
N PHE A 21 17.45 -9.82 2.15
CA PHE A 21 16.19 -9.90 2.89
C PHE A 21 15.23 -10.91 2.25
N LEU A 22 14.32 -11.42 3.08
CA LEU A 22 13.22 -12.26 2.63
C LEU A 22 11.89 -11.53 2.81
N PRO A 23 10.92 -11.73 1.90
CA PRO A 23 9.59 -11.16 2.08
C PRO A 23 8.93 -11.71 3.36
N ASN A 24 8.39 -10.82 4.17
CA ASN A 24 7.65 -11.20 5.36
C ASN A 24 6.33 -10.40 5.41
N PRO A 25 5.20 -11.03 5.07
CA PRO A 25 3.92 -10.34 5.05
C PRO A 25 3.29 -10.16 6.43
N ALA A 26 3.87 -10.70 7.50
CA ALA A 26 3.25 -10.71 8.82
C ALA A 26 2.95 -9.31 9.38
N GLY A 27 3.76 -8.30 9.02
CA GLY A 27 3.55 -6.92 9.43
C GLY A 27 2.65 -6.10 8.51
N LEU A 28 2.19 -6.69 7.40
CA LEU A 28 1.32 -6.01 6.45
C LEU A 28 -0.14 -6.15 6.85
N GLU A 29 -0.88 -5.06 6.74
CA GLU A 29 -2.30 -5.05 7.00
C GLU A 29 -3.07 -4.47 5.82
N PHE A 30 -4.11 -5.17 5.37
CA PHE A 30 -4.99 -4.71 4.32
C PHE A 30 -5.92 -3.62 4.87
N PHE A 31 -5.87 -2.40 4.32
CA PHE A 31 -6.61 -1.29 4.89
C PHE A 31 -7.47 -0.50 3.91
N PHE A 32 -7.30 -0.68 2.62
CA PHE A 32 -8.09 0.04 1.61
C PHE A 32 -8.09 -0.73 0.29
N ARG A 33 -9.21 -0.68 -0.43
CA ARG A 33 -9.33 -1.24 -1.78
C ARG A 33 -9.99 -0.22 -2.70
N ALA A 34 -9.48 -0.12 -3.92
CA ALA A 34 -10.05 0.74 -4.94
C ALA A 34 -10.03 0.08 -6.31
N ILE A 35 -11.13 0.21 -7.05
CA ILE A 35 -11.25 -0.26 -8.43
C ILE A 35 -11.34 0.95 -9.36
N THR A 36 -10.52 0.94 -10.40
CA THR A 36 -10.50 2.00 -11.42
C THR A 36 -11.84 2.14 -12.15
N PRO A 37 -12.29 3.36 -12.47
CA PRO A 37 -13.50 3.58 -13.24
C PRO A 37 -13.51 2.88 -14.59
N HIS A 38 -14.70 2.56 -15.10
CA HIS A 38 -14.89 2.12 -16.47
C HIS A 38 -14.45 3.22 -17.46
N GLY A 39 -14.06 2.81 -18.66
CA GLY A 39 -13.65 3.71 -19.71
C GLY A 39 -12.18 4.13 -19.67
N ARG A 40 -11.42 3.71 -18.70
CA ARG A 40 -9.97 3.92 -18.66
C ARG A 40 -9.25 2.83 -19.46
N PRO A 41 -8.17 3.17 -20.23
CA PRO A 41 -7.41 2.18 -21.00
C PRO A 41 -6.80 1.09 -20.13
N ARG A 42 -6.40 1.44 -18.91
CA ARG A 42 -5.90 0.49 -17.91
C ARG A 42 -6.74 0.60 -16.65
N ARG A 43 -7.19 -0.53 -16.17
CA ARG A 43 -7.99 -0.62 -14.95
C ARG A 43 -7.26 -1.50 -13.93
N PHE A 44 -7.31 -1.08 -12.69
CA PHE A 44 -6.68 -1.78 -11.58
C PHE A 44 -7.71 -2.07 -10.50
N ASP A 45 -7.56 -3.21 -9.87
CA ASP A 45 -8.14 -3.52 -8.58
C ASP A 45 -7.00 -3.42 -7.56
N ALA A 46 -6.87 -2.24 -6.98
CA ALA A 46 -5.75 -1.93 -6.10
C ALA A 46 -6.11 -2.24 -4.65
N ARG A 47 -5.30 -3.07 -4.03
CA ARG A 47 -5.35 -3.37 -2.60
C ARG A 47 -4.20 -2.66 -1.92
N PHE A 48 -4.53 -1.79 -0.99
CA PHE A 48 -3.54 -1.01 -0.26
C PHE A 48 -3.24 -1.68 1.07
N LEU A 49 -1.96 -1.89 1.30
CA LEU A 49 -1.45 -2.48 2.52
C LEU A 49 -0.74 -1.41 3.33
N ILE A 50 -0.86 -1.48 4.62
CA ILE A 50 -0.16 -0.60 5.55
C ILE A 50 0.70 -1.45 6.49
N CYS A 51 1.86 -0.93 6.86
CA CYS A 51 2.67 -1.54 7.90
C CYS A 51 3.31 -0.46 8.77
N ASN A 52 3.60 -0.82 10.00
CA ASN A 52 4.40 0.05 10.86
C ASN A 52 5.86 0.02 10.41
N SER A 53 6.50 1.17 10.39
CA SER A 53 7.93 1.27 10.03
C SER A 53 8.84 0.42 10.93
N ASP A 54 8.44 0.16 12.16
CA ASP A 54 9.16 -0.72 13.08
C ASP A 54 9.24 -2.18 12.59
N GLU A 55 8.33 -2.57 11.70
CA GLU A 55 8.30 -3.91 11.09
C GLU A 55 9.24 -4.05 9.90
N ILE A 56 9.82 -2.95 9.44
CA ILE A 56 10.71 -2.93 8.28
C ILE A 56 12.15 -3.13 8.77
N SER A 57 12.81 -4.15 8.23
CA SER A 57 14.21 -4.43 8.53
C SER A 57 15.15 -3.56 7.67
N GLY A 58 16.29 -3.19 8.24
CA GLY A 58 17.30 -2.44 7.54
C GLY A 58 17.22 -0.94 7.81
N ASN A 59 17.98 -0.18 7.04
CA ASN A 59 18.01 1.27 7.13
C ASN A 59 16.85 1.86 6.32
N LEU A 60 15.89 2.52 6.99
CA LEU A 60 14.71 3.09 6.36
C LEU A 60 15.01 4.25 5.42
N ASP A 61 16.17 4.86 5.54
CA ASP A 61 16.62 5.97 4.69
C ASP A 61 17.46 5.51 3.49
N ASP A 62 17.74 4.22 3.40
CA ASP A 62 18.50 3.63 2.30
C ASP A 62 17.56 3.13 1.19
N PHE A 63 17.45 3.91 0.13
CA PHE A 63 16.67 3.57 -1.06
C PHE A 63 17.55 3.06 -2.23
N SER A 64 18.79 2.68 -1.97
CA SER A 64 19.74 2.27 -3.00
C SER A 64 19.32 1.04 -3.80
N HIS A 65 18.49 0.18 -3.21
CA HIS A 65 17.95 -1.02 -3.84
C HIS A 65 16.62 -0.79 -4.56
N ALA A 66 16.08 0.43 -4.52
CA ALA A 66 14.83 0.74 -5.21
C ALA A 66 14.99 0.60 -6.73
N SER A 67 13.97 0.07 -7.37
CA SER A 67 13.95 -0.06 -8.84
C SER A 67 13.65 1.28 -9.52
N THR A 68 13.89 1.34 -10.82
CA THR A 68 13.54 2.52 -11.63
C THR A 68 12.04 2.78 -11.72
N GLU A 69 11.22 1.77 -11.45
CA GLU A 69 9.77 1.88 -11.40
C GLU A 69 9.30 2.79 -10.25
N LEU A 70 10.01 2.74 -9.14
CA LEU A 70 9.77 3.59 -7.97
C LEU A 70 10.99 4.50 -7.78
N SER A 71 11.02 5.59 -8.51
CA SER A 71 12.05 6.61 -8.41
C SER A 71 11.66 7.72 -7.44
N HIS A 72 12.65 8.48 -6.96
CA HIS A 72 12.45 9.61 -6.05
C HIS A 72 11.73 9.27 -4.74
N LEU A 73 12.08 8.13 -4.16
CA LEU A 73 11.54 7.72 -2.85
C LEU A 73 12.01 8.68 -1.76
N GLN A 74 11.10 9.11 -0.92
CA GLN A 74 11.36 9.96 0.22
C GLN A 74 10.29 9.78 1.30
N TRP A 75 10.66 10.04 2.53
CA TRP A 75 9.71 10.12 3.63
C TRP A 75 9.02 11.48 3.59
N ILE A 76 7.69 11.49 3.69
CA ILE A 76 6.88 12.70 3.69
C ILE A 76 6.02 12.71 4.94
N ASP A 77 6.02 13.81 5.65
CA ASP A 77 5.14 14.04 6.77
C ASP A 77 3.67 14.07 6.31
N LEU A 78 2.78 13.41 7.02
CA LEU A 78 1.35 13.41 6.71
C LEU A 78 0.75 14.82 6.66
N ASP A 79 1.24 15.74 7.48
CA ASP A 79 0.77 17.11 7.49
C ASP A 79 1.09 17.88 6.20
N LEU A 80 2.06 17.40 5.43
CA LEU A 80 2.50 18.04 4.18
C LEU A 80 1.81 17.48 2.93
N ILE A 81 1.00 16.47 3.07
CA ILE A 81 0.38 15.77 1.93
C ILE A 81 -0.49 16.71 1.09
N ASN A 82 -1.18 17.65 1.73
CA ASN A 82 -2.05 18.61 1.04
C ASN A 82 -1.30 19.56 0.10
N GLN A 83 0.02 19.63 0.22
CA GLN A 83 0.88 20.47 -0.62
C GLN A 83 1.39 19.74 -1.85
N LEU A 84 1.09 18.44 -1.97
CA LEU A 84 1.53 17.60 -3.08
C LEU A 84 0.41 17.45 -4.12
N GLU A 85 0.81 17.44 -5.39
CA GLU A 85 -0.09 17.05 -6.47
C GLU A 85 -0.14 15.53 -6.55
N LEU A 86 -1.24 14.95 -6.09
CA LEU A 86 -1.44 13.51 -6.03
C LEU A 86 -2.68 13.11 -6.83
N PRO A 87 -2.69 11.90 -7.41
CA PRO A 87 -3.92 11.35 -7.97
C PRO A 87 -5.03 11.31 -6.91
N PHE A 88 -6.27 11.54 -7.34
CA PHE A 88 -7.43 11.60 -6.45
C PHE A 88 -7.55 10.41 -5.51
N ILE A 89 -7.36 9.19 -6.03
CA ILE A 89 -7.44 8.00 -5.18
C ILE A 89 -6.34 7.94 -4.13
N THR A 90 -5.16 8.43 -4.46
CA THR A 90 -4.05 8.51 -3.50
C THR A 90 -4.37 9.47 -2.37
N GLU A 91 -5.00 10.61 -2.68
CA GLU A 91 -5.46 11.56 -1.65
C GLU A 91 -6.47 10.91 -0.69
N ILE A 92 -7.43 10.14 -1.23
CA ILE A 92 -8.41 9.42 -0.42
C ILE A 92 -7.73 8.40 0.49
N VAL A 93 -6.82 7.60 -0.05
CA VAL A 93 -6.09 6.58 0.72
C VAL A 93 -5.28 7.22 1.85
N LEU A 94 -4.60 8.32 1.58
CA LEU A 94 -3.82 9.03 2.59
C LEU A 94 -4.70 9.70 3.65
N ALA A 95 -5.87 10.19 3.27
CA ALA A 95 -6.87 10.67 4.23
C ALA A 95 -7.33 9.56 5.17
N GLU A 96 -7.51 8.34 4.66
CA GLU A 96 -7.80 7.17 5.50
C GLU A 96 -6.65 6.83 6.45
N VAL A 97 -5.41 6.92 5.99
CA VAL A 97 -4.24 6.73 6.86
C VAL A 97 -4.27 7.72 8.02
N ALA A 98 -4.49 9.01 7.73
CA ALA A 98 -4.55 10.05 8.74
C ALA A 98 -5.71 9.83 9.73
N SER A 99 -6.89 9.46 9.22
CA SER A 99 -8.05 9.14 10.05
C SER A 99 -7.78 7.96 10.97
N ARG A 100 -7.09 6.93 10.47
CA ARG A 100 -6.73 5.76 11.23
C ARG A 100 -5.75 6.07 12.36
N GLU A 101 -4.79 6.96 12.12
CA GLU A 101 -3.86 7.42 13.16
C GLU A 101 -4.59 8.10 14.32
N GLU A 102 -5.64 8.87 14.01
CA GLU A 102 -6.42 9.59 15.02
C GLU A 102 -7.47 8.71 15.72
N ARG A 103 -8.16 7.86 14.98
CA ARG A 103 -9.39 7.18 15.42
C ARG A 103 -9.28 5.66 15.49
N GLY A 104 -8.18 5.09 15.03
CA GLY A 104 -8.03 3.64 14.89
C GLY A 104 -8.76 3.06 13.69
N ARG A 105 -8.93 1.76 13.68
CA ARG A 105 -9.57 1.03 12.59
C ARG A 105 -11.05 1.43 12.45
N HIS A 106 -11.50 1.48 11.20
CA HIS A 106 -12.90 1.74 10.93
C HIS A 106 -13.79 0.61 11.45
N PRO A 107 -14.82 0.90 12.26
CA PRO A 107 -15.65 -0.15 12.89
C PRO A 107 -16.44 -0.99 11.88
N GLU A 108 -16.75 -0.45 10.71
CA GLU A 108 -17.52 -1.16 9.68
C GLU A 108 -16.66 -2.07 8.81
N GLY A 109 -15.33 -2.00 8.91
CA GLY A 109 -14.40 -2.83 8.16
C GLY A 109 -13.42 -2.04 7.32
N ILE A 110 -13.02 -2.61 6.18
CA ILE A 110 -12.03 -2.04 5.28
C ILE A 110 -12.73 -1.17 4.23
N PRO A 111 -12.39 0.12 4.11
CA PRO A 111 -12.97 0.98 3.08
C PRO A 111 -12.72 0.44 1.67
N PHE A 112 -13.77 0.39 0.88
CA PHE A 112 -13.73 -0.06 -0.49
C PHE A 112 -14.36 0.99 -1.41
N PHE A 113 -13.56 1.55 -2.30
CA PHE A 113 -14.00 2.53 -3.28
C PHE A 113 -14.08 1.89 -4.66
N ASP A 114 -15.30 1.63 -5.11
CA ASP A 114 -15.55 1.00 -6.40
C ASP A 114 -16.05 2.01 -7.42
N TYR A 115 -15.15 2.50 -8.26
CA TYR A 115 -15.47 3.40 -9.36
C TYR A 115 -16.13 2.71 -10.56
N SER A 116 -16.22 1.39 -10.55
CA SER A 116 -16.87 0.65 -11.64
C SER A 116 -18.38 0.81 -11.66
N LYS A 117 -18.97 1.33 -10.58
CA LYS A 117 -20.41 1.55 -10.43
C LYS A 117 -20.77 3.00 -10.71
N GLU A 118 -21.96 3.25 -11.28
CA GLU A 118 -22.44 4.59 -11.62
C GLU A 118 -22.50 5.54 -10.43
N ASN A 119 -22.80 5.01 -9.26
CA ASN A 119 -22.78 5.75 -7.99
C ASN A 119 -21.55 5.32 -7.19
N SER A 120 -20.45 6.02 -7.40
CA SER A 120 -19.21 5.78 -6.65
C SER A 120 -19.45 6.08 -5.18
N GLN A 121 -19.60 5.04 -4.38
CA GLN A 121 -19.74 5.14 -2.93
C GLN A 121 -18.69 4.31 -2.23
N ILE A 122 -18.24 4.78 -1.08
CA ILE A 122 -17.40 3.99 -0.21
C ILE A 122 -18.29 2.99 0.51
N SER A 123 -17.97 1.72 0.32
CA SER A 123 -18.53 0.62 1.09
C SER A 123 -17.44 0.03 2.00
N PHE A 124 -17.78 -0.99 2.77
CA PHE A 124 -16.84 -1.60 3.70
C PHE A 124 -16.79 -3.11 3.49
N ILE A 125 -15.57 -3.63 3.46
CA ILE A 125 -15.31 -5.06 3.42
C ILE A 125 -15.15 -5.52 4.87
N LYS A 126 -15.94 -6.47 5.28
CA LYS A 126 -15.82 -7.06 6.61
C LYS A 126 -14.55 -7.91 6.68
N ALA A 127 -13.74 -7.62 7.67
CA ALA A 127 -12.54 -8.38 7.95
C ALA A 127 -12.89 -9.65 8.75
#